data_cd68ea51c9336a799b43faa602281163
#
_entry.id   cd68ea51c9336a799b43faa602281163
#
_cell.length_a   1.000
_cell.length_b   1.000
_cell.length_c   1.000
_cell.angle_alpha   90.00
_cell.angle_beta   90.00
_cell.angle_gamma   90.00
#
_symmetry.space_group_name_H-M   'P 1'
#
loop_
_entity.id
_entity.type
_entity.pdbx_description
1 polymer ?
#
loop_
_entity_poly.entity_id
_entity_poly.type
_entity_poly.pdbx_seq_one_letter_code
_entity_poly.pdbx_strand_id
1 'polypeptide(L)'
;HPANTLSLHDALPILILSAHTSLGAYPVSAYGTEEQKKKYLVPMAKGEKIGAFGLTEENAGSDAGGTETTAVLEGDYYILNGEKIFITNAGEAETYIVFAITTPDIGTRGISAFIVEKDFEGFTFGKHYDKMGIRSSATAELIFNQVKVPKENLLGKEGDGFKIAMATLDGGRIGIAAQALGIAQGAYENALEYSKERIQFGKPICQQQIIAFKLADMATKLRAARLLIYSAAEMKQNHEHYSMEAAMAKQYASDVCLEIVNDALQIFGGSGYLKGMEVERAYRDAKICTIYEGTNEIQRLVISSHIIGKMPKNENTNRSSKKVPATGYRKQVIFKEKTQKESVDALIKALKEDGYDFTVGIPLDTPISKAERVVSVGLGIGEKENMKLIEKLAVQAGAAIGSSRPVAETLKYVALNRYVGMSGQKFKGNLYIACGISGAGQHLKGIKDASTIVAINIDPNAKIFKNADYGIVGDLMEVLPLLTAALDNGEAKKEAPPMKKMKRQVQNKVNSTLKHHVCTGCGYEYNPNVGDAEGEILPGTLFEKIPEDWTCPDCGEEKNMFIEA
;
A
#
# COMPACT_ATOMS: atom_id res chain seq x y z
N HIS A 1 -18.51 34.31 27.91
CA HIS A 1 -17.44 33.33 28.00
C HIS A 1 -16.85 33.09 26.64
N PRO A 2 -15.54 33.19 26.44
CA PRO A 2 -14.90 33.05 25.11
C PRO A 2 -14.91 31.63 24.54
N ALA A 3 -15.54 30.66 25.24
CA ALA A 3 -15.57 29.27 24.83
C ALA A 3 -16.37 28.97 23.54
N ASN A 4 -17.26 29.88 23.12
CA ASN A 4 -18.05 29.67 21.90
C ASN A 4 -17.41 30.20 20.63
N THR A 5 -16.35 30.99 20.75
CA THR A 5 -15.57 31.46 19.58
C THR A 5 -14.48 30.46 19.17
N LEU A 6 -14.13 29.53 20.04
CA LEU A 6 -13.07 28.53 19.82
C LEU A 6 -13.53 27.31 19.02
N SER A 7 -14.82 27.09 18.84
CA SER A 7 -15.31 26.04 17.93
C SER A 7 -15.04 26.32 16.44
N LEU A 8 -14.68 27.55 16.11
CA LEU A 8 -14.22 27.98 14.78
C LEU A 8 -12.72 27.76 14.55
N HIS A 9 -11.97 27.32 15.55
CA HIS A 9 -10.51 27.16 15.49
C HIS A 9 -10.05 25.70 15.41
N ASP A 10 -10.88 24.79 14.84
CA ASP A 10 -10.42 23.46 14.52
C ASP A 10 -9.26 23.51 13.52
N ALA A 11 -8.04 23.54 14.01
CA ALA A 11 -6.74 23.40 13.31
C ALA A 11 -6.62 24.08 11.91
N LEU A 12 -7.33 25.14 11.74
CA LEU A 12 -7.83 25.67 10.52
C LEU A 12 -6.85 26.25 9.53
N PRO A 13 -6.09 27.29 9.87
CA PRO A 13 -5.32 27.97 8.84
C PRO A 13 -4.09 27.17 8.42
N ILE A 14 -3.59 26.29 9.30
CA ILE A 14 -2.28 25.63 9.11
C ILE A 14 -2.29 24.67 7.93
N LEU A 15 -3.32 23.80 7.80
CA LEU A 15 -3.35 22.85 6.69
C LEU A 15 -3.69 23.54 5.36
N ILE A 16 -4.64 24.48 5.38
CA ILE A 16 -4.98 25.30 4.21
C ILE A 16 -3.73 26.05 3.72
N LEU A 17 -3.03 26.72 4.65
CA LEU A 17 -1.80 27.44 4.36
C LEU A 17 -0.66 26.52 3.89
N SER A 18 -0.48 25.36 4.54
CA SER A 18 0.55 24.39 4.16
C SER A 18 0.31 23.85 2.75
N ALA A 19 -0.90 23.39 2.43
CA ALA A 19 -1.23 22.90 1.10
C ALA A 19 -1.15 24.01 0.04
N HIS A 20 -1.62 25.22 0.37
CA HIS A 20 -1.52 26.38 -0.50
C HIS A 20 -0.07 26.73 -0.83
N THR A 21 0.77 26.91 0.18
CA THR A 21 2.14 27.41 -0.01
C THR A 21 3.09 26.32 -0.53
N SER A 22 3.08 25.13 0.09
CA SER A 22 4.05 24.08 -0.21
C SER A 22 3.66 23.22 -1.42
N LEU A 23 2.37 23.07 -1.71
CA LEU A 23 1.88 22.19 -2.77
C LEU A 23 1.26 22.96 -3.94
N GLY A 24 0.51 24.04 -3.70
CA GLY A 24 -0.10 24.86 -4.74
C GLY A 24 0.88 25.88 -5.34
N ALA A 25 1.47 26.74 -4.51
CA ALA A 25 2.31 27.85 -4.96
C ALA A 25 3.74 27.44 -5.32
N TYR A 26 4.37 26.55 -4.53
CA TYR A 26 5.76 26.14 -4.75
C TYR A 26 6.03 25.57 -6.15
N PRO A 27 5.23 24.64 -6.70
CA PRO A 27 5.48 24.13 -8.07
C PRO A 27 5.51 25.24 -9.11
N VAL A 28 4.60 26.22 -9.02
CA VAL A 28 4.57 27.36 -9.94
C VAL A 28 5.81 28.24 -9.74
N SER A 29 6.23 28.46 -8.51
CA SER A 29 7.46 29.21 -8.21
C SER A 29 8.71 28.55 -8.78
N ALA A 30 8.83 27.21 -8.64
CA ALA A 30 10.04 26.48 -9.00
C ALA A 30 10.11 26.10 -10.49
N TYR A 31 8.97 25.84 -11.12
CA TYR A 31 8.92 25.27 -12.48
C TYR A 31 8.10 26.10 -13.47
N GLY A 32 7.39 27.13 -13.02
CA GLY A 32 6.57 27.98 -13.87
C GLY A 32 7.39 28.96 -14.70
N THR A 33 6.86 29.28 -15.89
CA THR A 33 7.35 30.41 -16.69
C THR A 33 7.07 31.75 -15.99
N GLU A 34 7.69 32.82 -16.44
CA GLU A 34 7.46 34.16 -15.84
C GLU A 34 5.99 34.59 -16.04
N GLU A 35 5.36 34.22 -17.15
CA GLU A 35 3.93 34.45 -17.41
C GLU A 35 3.06 33.66 -16.42
N GLN A 36 3.37 32.38 -16.20
CA GLN A 36 2.64 31.56 -15.24
C GLN A 36 2.82 32.08 -13.82
N LYS A 37 4.03 32.47 -13.42
CA LYS A 37 4.28 33.08 -12.12
C LYS A 37 3.48 34.36 -11.93
N LYS A 38 3.48 35.24 -12.93
CA LYS A 38 2.72 36.48 -12.89
C LYS A 38 1.21 36.24 -12.80
N LYS A 39 0.69 35.28 -13.55
CA LYS A 39 -0.75 34.96 -13.62
C LYS A 39 -1.26 34.20 -12.37
N TYR A 40 -0.48 33.25 -11.86
CA TYR A 40 -0.93 32.34 -10.80
C TYR A 40 -0.21 32.56 -9.46
N LEU A 41 1.12 32.68 -9.44
CA LEU A 41 1.87 32.77 -8.19
C LEU A 41 1.65 34.12 -7.49
N VAL A 42 1.64 35.23 -8.23
CA VAL A 42 1.45 36.55 -7.63
C VAL A 42 0.12 36.71 -6.89
N PRO A 43 -1.05 36.31 -7.45
CA PRO A 43 -2.30 36.32 -6.71
C PRO A 43 -2.31 35.37 -5.51
N MET A 44 -1.68 34.18 -5.62
CA MET A 44 -1.53 33.27 -4.50
C MET A 44 -0.69 33.88 -3.38
N ALA A 45 0.44 34.50 -3.71
CA ALA A 45 1.31 35.14 -2.72
C ALA A 45 0.65 36.33 -2.01
N LYS A 46 -0.30 37.00 -2.65
CA LYS A 46 -1.10 38.09 -2.05
C LYS A 46 -2.29 37.60 -1.23
N GLY A 47 -2.60 36.28 -1.27
CA GLY A 47 -3.79 35.71 -0.65
C GLY A 47 -5.10 36.03 -1.40
N GLU A 48 -5.02 36.48 -2.64
CA GLU A 48 -6.17 36.73 -3.51
C GLU A 48 -6.75 35.44 -4.08
N LYS A 49 -5.93 34.39 -4.21
CA LYS A 49 -6.31 33.05 -4.69
C LYS A 49 -5.66 31.97 -3.83
N ILE A 50 -6.35 30.86 -3.70
CA ILE A 50 -5.85 29.67 -2.99
C ILE A 50 -5.39 28.64 -4.02
N GLY A 51 -4.30 27.92 -3.69
CA GLY A 51 -3.78 26.81 -4.48
C GLY A 51 -4.12 25.46 -3.87
N ALA A 52 -4.28 24.44 -4.75
CA ALA A 52 -4.47 23.06 -4.40
C ALA A 52 -3.57 22.13 -5.24
N PHE A 53 -3.46 20.85 -4.84
CA PHE A 53 -2.56 19.87 -5.44
C PHE A 53 -3.27 18.54 -5.65
N GLY A 54 -3.53 18.19 -6.90
CA GLY A 54 -4.26 17.02 -7.32
C GLY A 54 -3.35 15.90 -7.84
N LEU A 55 -2.81 15.07 -6.94
CA LEU A 55 -1.95 13.94 -7.29
C LEU A 55 -2.66 12.59 -7.10
N THR A 56 -3.24 12.38 -5.92
CA THR A 56 -3.78 11.08 -5.45
C THR A 56 -5.02 10.66 -6.21
N GLU A 57 -5.09 9.38 -6.58
CA GLU A 57 -6.26 8.72 -7.18
C GLU A 57 -6.64 7.48 -6.36
N GLU A 58 -7.80 6.88 -6.63
CA GLU A 58 -8.27 5.69 -5.91
C GLU A 58 -7.25 4.55 -5.92
N ASN A 59 -6.59 4.33 -7.07
CA ASN A 59 -5.58 3.28 -7.23
C ASN A 59 -4.14 3.78 -7.13
N ALA A 60 -3.90 5.10 -6.97
CA ALA A 60 -2.59 5.73 -6.94
C ALA A 60 -2.43 6.64 -5.71
N GLY A 61 -2.31 6.02 -4.54
CA GLY A 61 -2.00 6.69 -3.27
C GLY A 61 -0.50 6.64 -2.99
N SER A 62 -0.04 5.66 -2.21
CA SER A 62 1.40 5.44 -1.93
C SER A 62 2.20 5.13 -3.19
N ASP A 63 1.60 4.46 -4.17
CA ASP A 63 2.15 4.32 -5.53
C ASP A 63 1.67 5.47 -6.41
N ALA A 64 2.24 6.65 -6.22
CA ALA A 64 1.87 7.86 -6.97
C ALA A 64 2.21 7.77 -8.48
N GLY A 65 3.05 6.81 -8.88
CA GLY A 65 3.36 6.53 -10.29
C GLY A 65 2.25 5.81 -11.04
N GLY A 66 1.29 5.23 -10.31
CA GLY A 66 0.14 4.51 -10.87
C GLY A 66 -1.04 5.40 -11.26
N THR A 67 -0.84 6.71 -11.48
CA THR A 67 -1.92 7.64 -11.90
C THR A 67 -2.58 7.18 -13.19
N GLU A 68 -3.90 7.34 -13.28
CA GLU A 68 -4.74 6.93 -14.41
C GLU A 68 -5.35 8.14 -15.16
N THR A 69 -5.42 9.31 -14.54
CA THR A 69 -5.85 10.55 -15.18
C THR A 69 -5.03 10.85 -16.42
N THR A 70 -5.67 11.13 -17.55
CA THR A 70 -5.04 11.36 -18.86
C THR A 70 -5.12 12.81 -19.29
N ALA A 71 -4.17 13.25 -20.10
CA ALA A 71 -4.15 14.55 -20.77
C ALA A 71 -3.71 14.37 -22.23
N VAL A 72 -4.63 14.49 -23.16
CA VAL A 72 -4.38 14.31 -24.59
C VAL A 72 -4.30 15.67 -25.27
N LEU A 73 -3.22 15.94 -26.01
CA LEU A 73 -3.06 17.20 -26.74
C LEU A 73 -3.93 17.22 -27.99
N GLU A 74 -4.84 18.17 -28.06
CA GLU A 74 -5.72 18.45 -29.21
C GLU A 74 -5.61 19.94 -29.61
N GLY A 75 -4.88 20.22 -30.66
CA GLY A 75 -4.60 21.58 -31.10
C GLY A 75 -3.83 22.38 -30.04
N ASP A 76 -4.45 23.44 -29.50
CA ASP A 76 -3.86 24.30 -28.49
C ASP A 76 -4.26 23.95 -27.05
N TYR A 77 -4.90 22.80 -26.84
CA TYR A 77 -5.41 22.39 -25.54
C TYR A 77 -5.01 20.96 -25.21
N TYR A 78 -4.76 20.69 -23.93
CA TYR A 78 -4.78 19.33 -23.37
C TYR A 78 -6.20 19.01 -22.89
N ILE A 79 -6.73 17.87 -23.30
CA ILE A 79 -8.03 17.37 -22.85
C ILE A 79 -7.80 16.43 -21.66
N LEU A 80 -8.17 16.89 -20.48
CA LEU A 80 -8.01 16.12 -19.23
C LEU A 80 -9.26 15.28 -18.96
N ASN A 81 -9.02 14.00 -18.62
CA ASN A 81 -10.06 13.05 -18.19
C ASN A 81 -9.56 12.22 -17.01
N GLY A 82 -10.36 12.07 -15.97
CA GLY A 82 -10.05 11.27 -14.79
C GLY A 82 -10.54 11.90 -13.50
N GLU A 83 -10.03 11.41 -12.38
CA GLU A 83 -10.43 11.82 -11.04
C GLU A 83 -9.24 11.89 -10.10
N LYS A 84 -9.27 12.83 -9.15
CA LYS A 84 -8.34 12.89 -8.04
C LYS A 84 -9.11 12.88 -6.72
N ILE A 85 -8.60 12.18 -5.71
CA ILE A 85 -9.28 12.02 -4.43
C ILE A 85 -8.47 12.61 -3.28
N PHE A 86 -9.14 12.91 -2.17
CA PHE A 86 -8.55 13.47 -0.94
C PHE A 86 -7.82 14.80 -1.15
N ILE A 87 -8.31 15.65 -2.04
CA ILE A 87 -7.64 16.90 -2.38
C ILE A 87 -8.01 17.99 -1.38
N THR A 88 -7.00 18.47 -0.65
CA THR A 88 -7.11 19.61 0.26
C THR A 88 -7.36 20.89 -0.54
N ASN A 89 -8.23 21.75 -0.03
CA ASN A 89 -8.72 22.98 -0.66
C ASN A 89 -9.58 22.73 -1.93
N ALA A 90 -9.99 21.49 -2.22
CA ALA A 90 -10.90 21.22 -3.33
C ALA A 90 -12.22 21.97 -3.17
N GLY A 91 -12.67 22.63 -4.23
CA GLY A 91 -13.86 23.46 -4.25
C GLY A 91 -13.65 24.87 -3.69
N GLU A 92 -12.64 25.09 -2.85
CA GLU A 92 -12.30 26.42 -2.30
C GLU A 92 -11.17 27.11 -3.09
N ALA A 93 -10.21 26.33 -3.59
CA ALA A 93 -9.09 26.87 -4.38
C ALA A 93 -9.54 27.33 -5.77
N GLU A 94 -8.85 28.34 -6.32
CA GLU A 94 -9.01 28.80 -7.70
C GLU A 94 -7.95 28.22 -8.64
N THR A 95 -6.84 27.73 -8.11
CA THR A 95 -5.71 27.22 -8.90
C THR A 95 -5.32 25.82 -8.42
N TYR A 96 -5.29 24.86 -9.32
CA TYR A 96 -4.98 23.46 -9.03
C TYR A 96 -3.76 23.00 -9.80
N ILE A 97 -2.79 22.39 -9.11
CA ILE A 97 -1.68 21.69 -9.76
C ILE A 97 -2.10 20.23 -9.92
N VAL A 98 -2.28 19.77 -11.16
CA VAL A 98 -2.84 18.46 -11.48
C VAL A 98 -1.84 17.64 -12.29
N PHE A 99 -1.72 16.36 -11.98
CA PHE A 99 -0.83 15.41 -12.65
C PHE A 99 -1.64 14.44 -13.50
N ALA A 100 -1.26 14.30 -14.77
CA ALA A 100 -1.94 13.44 -15.72
C ALA A 100 -0.95 12.81 -16.70
N ILE A 101 -1.33 11.66 -17.29
CA ILE A 101 -0.55 10.96 -18.31
C ILE A 101 -0.71 11.68 -19.65
N THR A 102 0.40 12.17 -20.19
CA THR A 102 0.48 12.69 -21.57
C THR A 102 1.04 11.65 -22.53
N THR A 103 1.90 10.75 -22.05
CA THR A 103 2.49 9.69 -22.87
C THR A 103 2.31 8.34 -22.16
N PRO A 104 1.38 7.50 -22.65
CA PRO A 104 1.15 6.16 -22.06
C PRO A 104 2.37 5.26 -22.16
N ASP A 105 2.40 4.19 -21.36
CA ASP A 105 3.31 3.04 -21.42
C ASP A 105 4.81 3.32 -21.17
N ILE A 106 5.17 4.53 -20.77
CA ILE A 106 6.57 4.86 -20.39
C ILE A 106 6.75 5.10 -18.88
N GLY A 107 5.73 4.70 -18.08
CA GLY A 107 5.71 4.82 -16.62
C GLY A 107 5.73 6.28 -16.15
N THR A 108 6.42 6.56 -15.04
CA THR A 108 6.44 7.89 -14.43
C THR A 108 6.97 9.01 -15.35
N ARG A 109 7.70 8.66 -16.41
CA ARG A 109 8.16 9.62 -17.42
C ARG A 109 7.06 10.11 -18.37
N GLY A 110 5.92 9.43 -18.37
CA GLY A 110 4.75 9.84 -19.16
C GLY A 110 3.81 10.79 -18.41
N ILE A 111 4.10 11.11 -17.15
CA ILE A 111 3.27 11.98 -16.32
C ILE A 111 3.73 13.43 -16.47
N SER A 112 2.79 14.33 -16.74
CA SER A 112 2.99 15.76 -16.85
C SER A 112 2.21 16.52 -15.77
N ALA A 113 2.60 17.74 -15.48
CA ALA A 113 1.95 18.61 -14.51
C ALA A 113 1.23 19.78 -15.23
N PHE A 114 0.04 20.12 -14.75
CA PHE A 114 -0.80 21.16 -15.32
C PHE A 114 -1.29 22.13 -14.28
N ILE A 115 -1.42 23.41 -14.66
CA ILE A 115 -2.13 24.42 -13.87
C ILE A 115 -3.59 24.45 -14.40
N VAL A 116 -4.51 24.01 -13.55
CA VAL A 116 -5.95 23.98 -13.88
C VAL A 116 -6.68 25.05 -13.09
N GLU A 117 -7.49 25.85 -13.76
CA GLU A 117 -8.29 26.89 -13.12
C GLU A 117 -9.67 26.32 -12.75
N LYS A 118 -10.22 26.78 -11.61
CA LYS A 118 -11.49 26.29 -11.06
C LYS A 118 -12.64 26.33 -12.07
N ASP A 119 -12.67 27.35 -12.89
CA ASP A 119 -13.80 27.65 -13.78
C ASP A 119 -13.67 27.01 -15.17
N PHE A 120 -12.69 26.12 -15.39
CA PHE A 120 -12.60 25.39 -16.66
C PHE A 120 -13.80 24.47 -16.85
N GLU A 121 -14.41 24.55 -18.04
CA GLU A 121 -15.57 23.73 -18.39
C GLU A 121 -15.24 22.23 -18.27
N GLY A 122 -16.14 21.46 -17.64
CA GLY A 122 -15.95 20.04 -17.38
C GLY A 122 -15.15 19.72 -16.11
N PHE A 123 -14.58 20.73 -15.42
CA PHE A 123 -13.93 20.56 -14.14
C PHE A 123 -14.94 20.75 -13.00
N THR A 124 -15.15 19.69 -12.22
CA THR A 124 -16.14 19.67 -11.13
C THR A 124 -15.57 19.01 -9.86
N PHE A 125 -16.33 19.09 -8.77
CA PHE A 125 -15.89 18.63 -7.46
C PHE A 125 -16.89 17.63 -6.90
N GLY A 126 -16.38 16.59 -6.23
CA GLY A 126 -17.18 15.65 -5.46
C GLY A 126 -17.65 16.24 -4.13
N LYS A 127 -18.32 15.44 -3.32
CA LYS A 127 -18.78 15.83 -1.99
C LYS A 127 -17.57 16.00 -1.05
N HIS A 128 -17.67 16.99 -0.16
CA HIS A 128 -16.70 17.14 0.93
C HIS A 128 -16.70 15.90 1.83
N TYR A 129 -15.52 15.39 2.14
CA TYR A 129 -15.35 14.26 3.06
C TYR A 129 -15.63 14.68 4.50
N ASP A 130 -16.47 13.91 5.20
CA ASP A 130 -16.59 14.00 6.67
C ASP A 130 -15.41 13.25 7.30
N LYS A 131 -14.48 13.99 7.87
CA LYS A 131 -13.19 13.47 8.33
C LYS A 131 -13.17 13.28 9.86
N MET A 132 -12.31 12.38 10.33
CA MET A 132 -12.04 12.15 11.73
C MET A 132 -11.51 13.42 12.44
N GLY A 133 -10.54 14.10 11.82
CA GLY A 133 -9.88 15.31 12.30
C GLY A 133 -9.63 16.30 11.17
N ILE A 134 -9.05 17.45 11.50
CA ILE A 134 -8.80 18.57 10.57
C ILE A 134 -10.08 18.90 9.77
N ARG A 135 -11.22 18.93 10.46
CA ARG A 135 -12.55 19.01 9.83
C ARG A 135 -12.83 20.32 9.12
N SER A 136 -12.18 21.37 9.56
CA SER A 136 -12.31 22.71 8.97
C SER A 136 -11.59 22.92 7.65
N SER A 137 -10.72 21.99 7.26
CA SER A 137 -10.06 22.00 5.96
C SER A 137 -10.94 21.29 4.94
N ALA A 138 -11.39 22.00 3.91
CA ALA A 138 -12.11 21.41 2.79
C ALA A 138 -11.27 20.33 2.12
N THR A 139 -11.87 19.18 1.88
CA THR A 139 -11.23 18.05 1.22
C THR A 139 -12.28 17.33 0.39
N ALA A 140 -12.08 17.21 -0.92
CA ALA A 140 -13.02 16.57 -1.82
C ALA A 140 -12.30 15.92 -3.01
N GLU A 141 -13.05 15.35 -3.92
CA GLU A 141 -12.59 14.84 -5.20
C GLU A 141 -12.51 15.96 -6.23
N LEU A 142 -11.58 15.82 -7.19
CA LEU A 142 -11.52 16.59 -8.42
C LEU A 142 -11.95 15.67 -9.57
N ILE A 143 -12.92 16.11 -10.38
CA ILE A 143 -13.49 15.33 -11.48
C ILE A 143 -13.23 16.08 -12.78
N PHE A 144 -12.55 15.41 -13.71
CA PHE A 144 -12.21 15.95 -15.03
C PHE A 144 -12.98 15.20 -16.11
N ASN A 145 -13.87 15.89 -16.80
CA ASN A 145 -14.64 15.35 -17.91
C ASN A 145 -14.45 16.24 -19.14
N GLN A 146 -13.55 15.84 -20.03
CA GLN A 146 -13.18 16.58 -21.25
C GLN A 146 -12.73 18.02 -20.97
N VAL A 147 -11.98 18.24 -19.85
CA VAL A 147 -11.54 19.57 -19.45
C VAL A 147 -10.46 20.07 -20.41
N LYS A 148 -10.73 21.21 -21.04
CA LYS A 148 -9.79 21.87 -21.96
C LYS A 148 -8.83 22.75 -21.20
N VAL A 149 -7.60 22.30 -21.05
CA VAL A 149 -6.50 23.04 -20.40
C VAL A 149 -5.60 23.61 -21.49
N PRO A 150 -5.42 24.94 -21.58
CA PRO A 150 -4.52 25.56 -22.55
C PRO A 150 -3.10 24.99 -22.46
N LYS A 151 -2.42 24.80 -23.57
CA LYS A 151 -1.07 24.22 -23.58
C LYS A 151 -0.04 25.06 -22.84
N GLU A 152 -0.25 26.38 -22.74
CA GLU A 152 0.56 27.28 -21.92
C GLU A 152 0.40 27.05 -20.42
N ASN A 153 -0.60 26.26 -19.99
CA ASN A 153 -0.79 25.83 -18.60
C ASN A 153 -0.04 24.54 -18.27
N LEU A 154 0.71 23.96 -19.22
CA LEU A 154 1.66 22.89 -18.91
C LEU A 154 2.76 23.45 -17.98
N LEU A 155 2.96 22.84 -16.82
CA LEU A 155 3.95 23.26 -15.84
C LEU A 155 5.25 22.46 -16.04
N GLY A 156 6.33 23.16 -16.36
CA GLY A 156 7.59 22.54 -16.77
C GLY A 156 7.52 22.00 -18.21
N LYS A 157 7.90 20.73 -18.43
CA LYS A 157 7.85 20.05 -19.73
C LYS A 157 7.01 18.80 -19.63
N GLU A 158 6.52 18.30 -20.76
CA GLU A 158 5.92 16.96 -20.80
C GLU A 158 6.88 15.92 -20.23
N GLY A 159 6.34 15.03 -19.39
CA GLY A 159 7.09 13.98 -18.71
C GLY A 159 7.82 14.42 -17.44
N ASP A 160 7.87 15.70 -17.11
CA ASP A 160 8.49 16.19 -15.86
C ASP A 160 7.54 16.11 -14.64
N GLY A 161 6.25 15.77 -14.84
CA GLY A 161 5.23 15.84 -13.79
C GLY A 161 5.58 15.02 -12.54
N PHE A 162 6.02 13.79 -12.68
CA PHE A 162 6.40 12.97 -11.53
C PHE A 162 7.60 13.55 -10.76
N LYS A 163 8.58 14.10 -11.45
CA LYS A 163 9.72 14.78 -10.85
C LYS A 163 9.28 16.03 -10.07
N ILE A 164 8.39 16.83 -10.66
CA ILE A 164 7.79 18.01 -10.03
C ILE A 164 7.02 17.59 -8.77
N ALA A 165 6.20 16.51 -8.85
CA ALA A 165 5.45 16.00 -7.72
C ALA A 165 6.36 15.59 -6.56
N MET A 166 7.40 14.80 -6.81
CA MET A 166 8.32 14.33 -5.77
C MET A 166 9.09 15.47 -5.11
N ALA A 167 9.61 16.40 -5.89
CA ALA A 167 10.30 17.58 -5.36
C ALA A 167 9.38 18.49 -4.52
N THR A 168 8.11 18.59 -4.92
CA THR A 168 7.09 19.33 -4.16
C THR A 168 6.81 18.65 -2.82
N LEU A 169 6.62 17.33 -2.82
CA LEU A 169 6.37 16.55 -1.61
C LEU A 169 7.54 16.57 -0.63
N ASP A 170 8.80 16.62 -1.11
CA ASP A 170 9.95 16.74 -0.21
C ASP A 170 9.86 18.03 0.63
N GLY A 171 9.46 19.15 0.01
CA GLY A 171 9.20 20.40 0.73
C GLY A 171 7.99 20.33 1.66
N GLY A 172 6.91 19.69 1.21
CA GLY A 172 5.68 19.50 1.97
C GLY A 172 5.88 18.67 3.23
N ARG A 173 6.74 17.64 3.20
CA ARG A 173 7.08 16.82 4.37
C ARG A 173 7.59 17.63 5.56
N ILE A 174 8.40 18.67 5.32
CA ILE A 174 8.85 19.60 6.37
C ILE A 174 7.65 20.35 6.98
N GLY A 175 6.72 20.81 6.14
CA GLY A 175 5.49 21.47 6.58
C GLY A 175 4.62 20.57 7.46
N ILE A 176 4.42 19.31 7.06
CA ILE A 176 3.65 18.34 7.85
C ILE A 176 4.36 17.97 9.15
N ALA A 177 5.68 17.85 9.14
CA ALA A 177 6.46 17.66 10.37
C ALA A 177 6.28 18.81 11.35
N ALA A 178 6.29 20.05 10.86
CA ALA A 178 6.05 21.26 11.66
C ALA A 178 4.61 21.31 12.20
N GLN A 179 3.61 20.92 11.40
CA GLN A 179 2.22 20.81 11.83
C GLN A 179 2.07 19.77 12.96
N ALA A 180 2.64 18.58 12.78
CA ALA A 180 2.62 17.53 13.81
C ALA A 180 3.28 18.00 15.10
N LEU A 181 4.43 18.68 15.01
CA LEU A 181 5.09 19.29 16.16
C LEU A 181 4.21 20.33 16.85
N GLY A 182 3.49 21.18 16.09
CA GLY A 182 2.58 22.20 16.64
C GLY A 182 1.41 21.58 17.40
N ILE A 183 0.76 20.53 16.85
CA ILE A 183 -0.32 19.79 17.51
C ILE A 183 0.19 19.14 18.81
N ALA A 184 1.37 18.50 18.75
CA ALA A 184 1.97 17.87 19.91
C ALA A 184 2.36 18.87 20.99
N GLN A 185 2.91 20.01 20.61
CA GLN A 185 3.32 21.10 21.53
C GLN A 185 2.10 21.65 22.28
N GLY A 186 1.01 21.97 21.55
CA GLY A 186 -0.21 22.47 22.19
C GLY A 186 -0.85 21.44 23.14
N ALA A 187 -0.88 20.17 22.75
CA ALA A 187 -1.38 19.12 23.63
C ALA A 187 -0.53 18.95 24.90
N TYR A 188 0.80 19.03 24.75
CA TYR A 188 1.74 19.00 25.87
C TYR A 188 1.53 20.18 26.83
N GLU A 189 1.44 21.40 26.31
CA GLU A 189 1.25 22.60 27.12
C GLU A 189 -0.05 22.55 27.91
N ASN A 190 -1.15 22.15 27.27
CA ASN A 190 -2.44 21.95 27.94
C ASN A 190 -2.35 20.88 29.04
N ALA A 191 -1.69 19.76 28.78
CA ALA A 191 -1.53 18.68 29.77
C ALA A 191 -0.63 19.12 30.94
N LEU A 192 0.41 19.90 30.66
CA LEU A 192 1.31 20.44 31.70
C LEU A 192 0.54 21.39 32.63
N GLU A 193 -0.21 22.36 32.11
CA GLU A 193 -0.97 23.31 32.93
C GLU A 193 -2.08 22.59 33.73
N TYR A 194 -2.89 21.74 33.05
CA TYR A 194 -3.90 20.95 33.73
C TYR A 194 -3.31 20.12 34.87
N SER A 195 -2.13 19.51 34.68
CA SER A 195 -1.50 18.66 35.70
C SER A 195 -1.02 19.42 36.93
N LYS A 196 -0.73 20.73 36.80
CA LYS A 196 -0.37 21.61 37.92
C LYS A 196 -1.60 22.04 38.75
N GLU A 197 -2.75 22.17 38.10
CA GLU A 197 -3.99 22.63 38.72
C GLU A 197 -4.83 21.48 39.31
N ARG A 198 -4.86 20.32 38.61
CA ARG A 198 -5.68 19.18 39.03
C ARG A 198 -5.09 18.51 40.27
N ILE A 199 -5.87 18.50 41.36
CA ILE A 199 -5.50 17.88 42.64
C ILE A 199 -6.15 16.50 42.76
N GLN A 200 -5.34 15.47 42.99
CA GLN A 200 -5.75 14.11 43.37
C GLN A 200 -4.78 13.55 44.40
N PHE A 201 -5.28 12.73 45.33
CA PHE A 201 -4.50 12.19 46.44
C PHE A 201 -3.81 13.30 47.25
N GLY A 202 -4.51 14.44 47.41
CA GLY A 202 -4.07 15.58 48.23
C GLY A 202 -2.99 16.47 47.65
N LYS A 203 -2.60 16.29 46.36
CA LYS A 203 -1.55 17.08 45.70
C LYS A 203 -1.82 17.23 44.19
N PRO A 204 -1.22 18.25 43.52
CA PRO A 204 -1.24 18.37 42.07
C PRO A 204 -0.77 17.07 41.39
N ILE A 205 -1.46 16.65 40.30
CA ILE A 205 -1.15 15.37 39.67
C ILE A 205 0.25 15.35 39.02
N CYS A 206 0.81 16.49 38.65
CA CYS A 206 2.20 16.59 38.18
C CYS A 206 3.24 16.14 39.23
N GLN A 207 2.89 16.10 40.52
CA GLN A 207 3.74 15.57 41.59
C GLN A 207 3.66 14.04 41.74
N GLN A 208 2.81 13.38 40.97
CA GLN A 208 2.86 11.92 40.82
C GLN A 208 3.97 11.55 39.86
N GLN A 209 4.88 10.66 40.28
CA GLN A 209 6.09 10.32 39.51
C GLN A 209 5.79 9.92 38.07
N ILE A 210 4.75 9.09 37.85
CA ILE A 210 4.36 8.64 36.52
C ILE A 210 3.92 9.79 35.59
N ILE A 211 3.23 10.80 36.13
CA ILE A 211 2.82 11.99 35.38
C ILE A 211 4.04 12.87 35.07
N ALA A 212 4.90 13.08 36.06
CA ALA A 212 6.14 13.84 35.89
C ALA A 212 7.06 13.22 34.81
N PHE A 213 7.17 11.90 34.78
CA PHE A 213 7.96 11.19 33.78
C PHE A 213 7.36 11.30 32.38
N LYS A 214 6.04 11.12 32.23
CA LYS A 214 5.37 11.36 30.96
C LYS A 214 5.64 12.78 30.41
N LEU A 215 5.52 13.80 31.25
CA LEU A 215 5.80 15.19 30.85
C LEU A 215 7.26 15.39 30.44
N ALA A 216 8.23 14.77 31.11
CA ALA A 216 9.64 14.81 30.76
C ALA A 216 9.91 14.13 29.40
N ASP A 217 9.31 12.96 29.15
CA ASP A 217 9.42 12.23 27.89
C ASP A 217 8.80 13.03 26.73
N MET A 218 7.61 13.59 26.94
CA MET A 218 6.94 14.47 25.95
C MET A 218 7.83 15.65 25.58
N ALA A 219 8.40 16.36 26.57
CA ALA A 219 9.28 17.50 26.35
C ALA A 219 10.55 17.10 25.54
N THR A 220 11.14 15.95 25.88
CA THR A 220 12.32 15.42 25.18
C THR A 220 12.01 15.10 23.71
N LYS A 221 10.89 14.41 23.45
CA LYS A 221 10.41 14.05 22.10
C LYS A 221 10.12 15.31 21.26
N LEU A 222 9.46 16.31 21.84
CA LEU A 222 9.22 17.61 21.19
C LEU A 222 10.52 18.29 20.77
N ARG A 223 11.54 18.28 21.66
CA ARG A 223 12.84 18.87 21.36
C ARG A 223 13.54 18.15 20.21
N ALA A 224 13.52 16.81 20.22
CA ALA A 224 14.13 16.01 19.16
C ALA A 224 13.43 16.25 17.81
N ALA A 225 12.09 16.22 17.78
CA ALA A 225 11.31 16.50 16.57
C ALA A 225 11.64 17.90 16.00
N ARG A 226 11.71 18.92 16.86
CA ARG A 226 12.05 20.29 16.46
C ARG A 226 13.43 20.38 15.81
N LEU A 227 14.43 19.71 16.36
CA LEU A 227 15.78 19.69 15.80
C LEU A 227 15.83 19.03 14.42
N LEU A 228 15.13 17.91 14.23
CA LEU A 228 15.04 17.27 12.90
C LEU A 228 14.36 18.17 11.86
N ILE A 229 13.28 18.85 12.25
CA ILE A 229 12.56 19.77 11.34
C ILE A 229 13.46 20.95 10.94
N TYR A 230 14.15 21.55 11.91
CA TYR A 230 15.02 22.69 11.64
C TYR A 230 16.22 22.29 10.78
N SER A 231 16.82 21.13 11.04
CA SER A 231 17.89 20.60 10.20
C SER A 231 17.44 20.42 8.74
N ALA A 232 16.28 19.80 8.50
CA ALA A 232 15.75 19.63 7.14
C ALA A 232 15.41 20.98 6.47
N ALA A 233 14.88 21.95 7.24
CA ALA A 233 14.55 23.28 6.74
C ALA A 233 15.80 24.09 6.37
N GLU A 234 16.86 24.00 7.18
CA GLU A 234 18.14 24.65 6.92
C GLU A 234 18.81 24.10 5.66
N MET A 235 18.85 22.77 5.49
CA MET A 235 19.37 22.14 4.28
C MET A 235 18.61 22.58 3.04
N LYS A 236 17.26 22.66 3.12
CA LYS A 236 16.44 23.19 2.03
C LYS A 236 16.78 24.65 1.71
N GLN A 237 16.94 25.49 2.73
CA GLN A 237 17.30 26.89 2.56
C GLN A 237 18.68 27.06 1.90
N ASN A 238 19.63 26.19 2.24
CA ASN A 238 20.98 26.16 1.68
C ASN A 238 21.06 25.49 0.31
N HIS A 239 19.92 25.06 -0.27
CA HIS A 239 19.87 24.32 -1.54
C HIS A 239 20.64 23.00 -1.55
N GLU A 240 20.76 22.36 -0.39
CA GLU A 240 21.34 21.03 -0.23
C GLU A 240 20.31 19.93 -0.55
N HIS A 241 20.77 18.69 -0.69
CA HIS A 241 19.88 17.53 -0.77
C HIS A 241 19.29 17.25 0.61
N TYR A 242 17.96 17.32 0.75
CA TYR A 242 17.25 17.23 2.03
C TYR A 242 16.10 16.20 2.04
N SER A 243 15.96 15.39 0.98
CA SER A 243 14.84 14.45 0.84
C SER A 243 14.80 13.41 1.98
N MET A 244 15.97 12.91 2.38
CA MET A 244 16.09 11.96 3.50
C MET A 244 15.75 12.63 4.83
N GLU A 245 16.29 13.81 5.08
CA GLU A 245 16.09 14.57 6.32
C GLU A 245 14.64 15.04 6.46
N ALA A 246 14.01 15.46 5.36
CA ALA A 246 12.58 15.79 5.32
C ALA A 246 11.70 14.55 5.65
N ALA A 247 12.06 13.38 5.11
CA ALA A 247 11.39 12.13 5.43
C ALA A 247 11.58 11.72 6.90
N MET A 248 12.80 11.86 7.45
CA MET A 248 13.10 11.61 8.87
C MET A 248 12.31 12.57 9.78
N ALA A 249 12.29 13.86 9.46
CA ALA A 249 11.56 14.86 10.22
C ALA A 249 10.05 14.55 10.23
N LYS A 250 9.46 14.23 9.07
CA LYS A 250 8.03 13.93 8.95
C LYS A 250 7.67 12.65 9.69
N GLN A 251 8.42 11.59 9.49
CA GLN A 251 8.18 10.30 10.14
C GLN A 251 8.28 10.43 11.67
N TYR A 252 9.36 10.98 12.19
CA TYR A 252 9.57 11.10 13.62
C TYR A 252 8.55 12.06 14.26
N ALA A 253 8.37 13.27 13.72
CA ALA A 253 7.44 14.25 14.29
C ALA A 253 5.99 13.73 14.34
N SER A 254 5.54 13.03 13.30
CA SER A 254 4.17 12.50 13.26
C SER A 254 3.97 11.28 14.16
N ASP A 255 4.96 10.39 14.31
CA ASP A 255 4.92 9.27 15.24
C ASP A 255 4.86 9.79 16.69
N VAL A 256 5.79 10.67 17.09
CA VAL A 256 5.81 11.23 18.46
C VAL A 256 4.60 12.14 18.74
N CYS A 257 4.02 12.77 17.71
CA CYS A 257 2.78 13.53 17.87
C CYS A 257 1.65 12.64 18.38
N LEU A 258 1.45 11.47 17.79
CA LEU A 258 0.44 10.50 18.25
C LEU A 258 0.69 10.05 19.69
N GLU A 259 1.95 9.78 20.04
CA GLU A 259 2.30 9.41 21.42
C GLU A 259 1.98 10.54 22.42
N ILE A 260 2.37 11.77 22.08
CA ILE A 260 2.18 12.94 22.94
C ILE A 260 0.70 13.28 23.11
N VAL A 261 -0.10 13.30 22.03
CA VAL A 261 -1.54 13.61 22.17
C VAL A 261 -2.29 12.52 22.94
N ASN A 262 -1.84 11.25 22.81
CA ASN A 262 -2.39 10.15 23.61
C ASN A 262 -2.07 10.34 25.10
N ASP A 263 -0.85 10.65 25.45
CA ASP A 263 -0.43 10.88 26.84
C ASP A 263 -1.06 12.16 27.43
N ALA A 264 -1.19 13.21 26.63
CA ALA A 264 -1.88 14.44 27.03
C ALA A 264 -3.35 14.16 27.37
N LEU A 265 -4.07 13.46 26.48
CA LEU A 265 -5.45 13.06 26.71
C LEU A 265 -5.59 12.18 27.97
N GLN A 266 -4.66 11.24 28.16
CA GLN A 266 -4.63 10.37 29.32
C GLN A 266 -4.40 11.14 30.63
N ILE A 267 -3.56 12.19 30.64
CA ILE A 267 -3.35 13.07 31.80
C ILE A 267 -4.63 13.81 32.20
N PHE A 268 -5.43 14.24 31.21
CA PHE A 268 -6.75 14.85 31.44
C PHE A 268 -7.79 13.85 31.98
N GLY A 269 -7.60 12.54 31.75
CA GLY A 269 -8.54 11.51 32.16
C GLY A 269 -9.91 11.69 31.49
N GLY A 270 -10.99 11.43 32.22
CA GLY A 270 -12.36 11.55 31.70
C GLY A 270 -12.73 12.93 31.15
N SER A 271 -12.15 13.99 31.69
CA SER A 271 -12.37 15.36 31.19
C SER A 271 -11.82 15.53 29.75
N GLY A 272 -10.67 14.94 29.46
CA GLY A 272 -10.05 14.99 28.13
C GLY A 272 -10.82 14.23 27.05
N TYR A 273 -11.70 13.29 27.46
CA TYR A 273 -12.47 12.45 26.53
C TYR A 273 -13.78 13.12 26.05
N LEU A 274 -14.09 14.30 26.57
CA LEU A 274 -15.30 15.04 26.21
C LEU A 274 -15.09 15.84 24.92
N LYS A 275 -16.06 15.79 24.00
CA LYS A 275 -16.05 16.62 22.79
C LYS A 275 -15.95 18.10 23.14
N GLY A 276 -15.14 18.83 22.39
CA GLY A 276 -14.88 20.25 22.61
C GLY A 276 -13.66 20.53 23.49
N MET A 277 -13.03 19.50 24.05
CA MET A 277 -11.73 19.64 24.71
C MET A 277 -10.62 19.70 23.68
N GLU A 278 -9.64 20.58 23.90
CA GLU A 278 -8.52 20.75 22.96
C GLU A 278 -7.67 19.46 22.79
N VAL A 279 -7.47 18.72 23.86
CA VAL A 279 -6.71 17.46 23.81
C VAL A 279 -7.47 16.35 23.05
N GLU A 280 -8.81 16.32 23.12
CA GLU A 280 -9.65 15.42 22.32
C GLU A 280 -9.53 15.74 20.83
N ARG A 281 -9.61 17.03 20.49
CA ARG A 281 -9.41 17.50 19.12
C ARG A 281 -8.02 17.18 18.61
N ALA A 282 -6.98 17.51 19.39
CA ALA A 282 -5.59 17.22 19.04
C ALA A 282 -5.35 15.73 18.76
N TYR A 283 -6.00 14.84 19.52
CA TYR A 283 -5.93 13.39 19.31
C TYR A 283 -6.50 12.97 17.94
N ARG A 284 -7.65 13.53 17.54
CA ARG A 284 -8.23 13.28 16.21
C ARG A 284 -7.40 13.87 15.08
N ASP A 285 -6.92 15.09 15.25
CA ASP A 285 -6.18 15.84 14.24
C ASP A 285 -4.79 15.27 13.99
N ALA A 286 -4.14 14.72 15.01
CA ALA A 286 -2.79 14.16 14.91
C ALA A 286 -2.71 12.95 13.96
N LYS A 287 -3.79 12.14 13.85
CA LYS A 287 -3.73 10.88 13.10
C LYS A 287 -3.40 11.07 11.63
N ILE A 288 -3.88 12.12 11.00
CA ILE A 288 -3.65 12.34 9.57
C ILE A 288 -2.16 12.59 9.26
N CYS A 289 -1.39 13.14 10.21
CA CYS A 289 0.02 13.45 10.00
C CYS A 289 0.89 12.23 9.67
N THR A 290 0.46 11.02 10.05
CA THR A 290 1.14 9.77 9.69
C THR A 290 0.74 9.21 8.32
N ILE A 291 -0.28 9.79 7.67
CA ILE A 291 -0.92 9.25 6.46
C ILE A 291 -0.59 10.07 5.23
N TYR A 292 -0.94 11.36 5.23
CA TYR A 292 -0.80 12.21 4.05
C TYR A 292 0.65 12.67 3.78
N GLU A 293 0.87 13.24 2.60
CA GLU A 293 2.21 13.59 2.04
C GLU A 293 3.21 12.42 2.09
N GLY A 294 2.68 11.22 1.83
CA GLY A 294 3.37 9.95 1.95
C GLY A 294 3.27 9.38 3.35
N THR A 295 2.72 8.18 3.47
CA THR A 295 2.58 7.49 4.77
C THR A 295 3.95 7.34 5.46
N ASN A 296 3.96 7.07 6.76
CA ASN A 296 5.22 6.85 7.48
C ASN A 296 5.99 5.62 6.97
N GLU A 297 5.31 4.66 6.32
CA GLU A 297 5.94 3.56 5.58
C GLU A 297 6.67 4.08 4.34
N ILE A 298 6.09 5.03 3.60
CA ILE A 298 6.75 5.67 2.46
C ILE A 298 7.95 6.51 2.93
N GLN A 299 7.85 7.21 4.06
CA GLN A 299 9.02 7.91 4.61
C GLN A 299 10.15 6.93 4.91
N ARG A 300 9.86 5.76 5.51
CA ARG A 300 10.86 4.72 5.77
C ARG A 300 11.46 4.15 4.48
N LEU A 301 10.67 4.02 3.40
CA LEU A 301 11.20 3.66 2.07
C LEU A 301 12.16 4.72 1.53
N VAL A 302 11.82 6.01 1.64
CA VAL A 302 12.70 7.11 1.21
C VAL A 302 14.00 7.08 2.02
N ILE A 303 13.92 7.03 3.34
CA ILE A 303 15.10 6.98 4.24
C ILE A 303 15.99 5.77 3.90
N SER A 304 15.39 4.57 3.83
CA SER A 304 16.13 3.35 3.57
C SER A 304 16.82 3.35 2.21
N SER A 305 16.18 3.93 1.18
CA SER A 305 16.77 4.03 -0.16
C SER A 305 18.03 4.91 -0.19
N HIS A 306 18.07 5.97 0.63
CA HIS A 306 19.25 6.83 0.75
C HIS A 306 20.37 6.16 1.55
N ILE A 307 20.04 5.46 2.65
CA ILE A 307 21.02 4.79 3.50
C ILE A 307 21.63 3.57 2.80
N ILE A 308 20.80 2.75 2.17
CA ILE A 308 21.24 1.50 1.51
C ILE A 308 21.88 1.82 0.14
N GLY A 309 21.44 2.90 -0.49
CA GLY A 309 21.86 3.26 -1.84
C GLY A 309 21.33 2.29 -2.91
N LYS A 310 21.82 2.44 -4.14
CA LYS A 310 21.49 1.51 -5.22
C LYS A 310 22.27 0.22 -5.01
N MET A 311 21.57 -0.84 -4.59
CA MET A 311 22.15 -2.17 -4.60
C MET A 311 22.60 -2.53 -6.02
N PRO A 312 23.80 -3.09 -6.20
CA PRO A 312 24.21 -3.59 -7.50
C PRO A 312 23.15 -4.58 -7.98
N LYS A 313 22.66 -4.40 -9.20
CA LYS A 313 21.81 -5.41 -9.83
C LYS A 313 22.61 -6.70 -9.85
N ASN A 314 22.12 -7.72 -9.15
CA ASN A 314 22.74 -9.04 -9.17
C ASN A 314 22.72 -9.51 -10.62
N GLU A 315 23.86 -9.48 -11.31
CA GLU A 315 24.01 -9.94 -12.70
C GLU A 315 23.69 -11.43 -12.86
N ASN A 316 23.57 -12.16 -11.76
CA ASN A 316 23.16 -13.57 -11.71
C ASN A 316 21.65 -13.81 -11.71
N THR A 317 20.81 -12.78 -11.83
CA THR A 317 19.39 -12.91 -12.13
C THR A 317 19.08 -12.62 -13.59
N ASN A 318 19.90 -13.14 -14.52
CA ASN A 318 19.48 -13.37 -15.90
C ASN A 318 18.53 -14.59 -15.99
N ARG A 319 17.56 -14.66 -15.07
CA ARG A 319 16.27 -15.26 -15.35
C ARG A 319 15.46 -14.14 -15.98
N SER A 320 15.09 -14.34 -17.23
CA SER A 320 14.17 -13.49 -17.97
C SER A 320 12.84 -13.34 -17.18
N SER A 321 12.84 -12.53 -16.11
CA SER A 321 11.60 -11.97 -15.61
C SER A 321 11.17 -10.97 -16.68
N LYS A 322 10.35 -11.40 -17.62
CA LYS A 322 9.55 -10.47 -18.40
C LYS A 322 8.91 -9.53 -17.38
N LYS A 323 9.22 -8.23 -17.49
CA LYS A 323 8.63 -7.18 -16.66
C LYS A 323 7.12 -7.39 -16.68
N VAL A 324 6.52 -7.54 -15.49
CA VAL A 324 5.08 -7.27 -15.34
C VAL A 324 4.87 -5.91 -15.97
N PRO A 325 3.97 -5.74 -16.93
CA PRO A 325 3.64 -4.42 -17.45
C PRO A 325 3.29 -3.52 -16.27
N ALA A 326 3.97 -2.39 -16.12
CA ALA A 326 3.72 -1.41 -15.05
C ALA A 326 2.38 -0.67 -15.24
N THR A 327 1.59 -1.07 -16.20
CA THR A 327 0.25 -0.58 -16.49
C THR A 327 -0.74 -1.66 -16.11
N GLY A 328 -1.71 -1.34 -15.25
CA GLY A 328 -2.78 -2.24 -14.80
C GLY A 328 -3.72 -2.72 -15.91
N TYR A 329 -3.33 -2.62 -17.15
CA TYR A 329 -4.06 -3.11 -18.31
C TYR A 329 -3.61 -4.52 -18.66
N ARG A 330 -4.53 -5.48 -18.42
CA ARG A 330 -4.43 -6.83 -18.97
C ARG A 330 -4.74 -6.78 -20.47
N LYS A 331 -4.11 -7.69 -21.26
CA LYS A 331 -4.32 -7.75 -22.72
C LYS A 331 -5.80 -7.96 -23.12
N GLN A 332 -6.59 -8.62 -22.28
CA GLN A 332 -8.02 -8.90 -22.44
C GLN A 332 -8.40 -9.55 -23.79
N VAL A 333 -7.52 -10.39 -24.30
CA VAL A 333 -7.76 -11.13 -25.54
C VAL A 333 -8.64 -12.34 -25.24
N ILE A 334 -9.90 -12.32 -25.67
CA ILE A 334 -10.83 -13.43 -25.50
C ILE A 334 -10.94 -14.20 -26.82
N PHE A 335 -10.47 -15.44 -26.81
CA PHE A 335 -10.59 -16.32 -27.96
C PHE A 335 -12.02 -16.86 -28.07
N LYS A 336 -12.70 -16.58 -29.21
CA LYS A 336 -14.06 -16.97 -29.53
C LYS A 336 -14.10 -17.52 -30.95
N GLU A 337 -13.26 -18.53 -31.20
CA GLU A 337 -13.18 -19.19 -32.49
C GLU A 337 -14.42 -20.07 -32.73
N LYS A 338 -14.55 -20.65 -33.93
CA LYS A 338 -15.70 -21.47 -34.28
C LYS A 338 -15.84 -22.72 -33.42
N THR A 339 -14.72 -23.24 -32.93
CA THR A 339 -14.69 -24.40 -32.04
C THR A 339 -13.83 -24.15 -30.81
N GLN A 340 -14.07 -24.86 -29.72
CA GLN A 340 -13.24 -24.78 -28.51
C GLN A 340 -11.80 -25.20 -28.78
N LYS A 341 -11.60 -26.14 -29.71
CA LYS A 341 -10.26 -26.59 -30.12
C LYS A 341 -9.47 -25.45 -30.76
N GLU A 342 -10.07 -24.72 -31.71
CA GLU A 342 -9.44 -23.56 -32.36
C GLU A 342 -9.11 -22.45 -31.35
N SER A 343 -10.01 -22.20 -30.38
CA SER A 343 -9.76 -21.24 -29.30
C SER A 343 -8.58 -21.65 -28.40
N VAL A 344 -8.46 -22.94 -28.09
CA VAL A 344 -7.33 -23.50 -27.34
C VAL A 344 -6.05 -23.40 -28.15
N ASP A 345 -6.06 -23.75 -29.43
CA ASP A 345 -4.88 -23.67 -30.30
C ASP A 345 -4.37 -22.22 -30.44
N ALA A 346 -5.30 -21.25 -30.56
CA ALA A 346 -4.96 -19.82 -30.57
C ALA A 346 -4.37 -19.34 -29.24
N LEU A 347 -4.91 -19.78 -28.11
CA LEU A 347 -4.35 -19.48 -26.77
C LEU A 347 -2.93 -20.04 -26.65
N ILE A 348 -2.70 -21.29 -27.01
CA ILE A 348 -1.38 -21.92 -26.90
C ILE A 348 -0.36 -21.22 -27.80
N LYS A 349 -0.78 -20.83 -29.02
CA LYS A 349 0.05 -20.04 -29.92
C LYS A 349 0.47 -18.71 -29.27
N ALA A 350 -0.48 -17.97 -28.72
CA ALA A 350 -0.24 -16.70 -28.05
C ALA A 350 0.71 -16.85 -26.83
N LEU A 351 0.52 -17.90 -26.02
CA LEU A 351 1.41 -18.18 -24.90
C LEU A 351 2.84 -18.53 -25.35
N LYS A 352 2.99 -19.30 -26.45
CA LYS A 352 4.32 -19.60 -27.02
C LYS A 352 4.98 -18.35 -27.59
N GLU A 353 4.25 -17.48 -28.25
CA GLU A 353 4.72 -16.17 -28.75
C GLU A 353 5.15 -15.27 -27.59
N ASP A 354 4.46 -15.31 -26.45
CA ASP A 354 4.87 -14.67 -25.21
C ASP A 354 6.08 -15.35 -24.53
N GLY A 355 6.61 -16.47 -25.13
CA GLY A 355 7.83 -17.18 -24.71
C GLY A 355 7.59 -18.14 -23.54
N TYR A 356 6.37 -18.64 -23.34
CA TYR A 356 6.14 -19.72 -22.40
C TYR A 356 6.62 -21.06 -22.97
N ASP A 357 7.49 -21.72 -22.20
CA ASP A 357 7.97 -23.07 -22.47
C ASP A 357 7.37 -24.03 -21.43
N PHE A 358 6.67 -25.05 -21.89
CA PHE A 358 5.99 -26.03 -21.06
C PHE A 358 6.75 -27.37 -20.92
N THR A 359 8.03 -27.41 -21.24
CA THR A 359 8.87 -28.61 -21.14
C THR A 359 9.33 -28.94 -19.71
N VAL A 360 9.27 -27.94 -18.80
CA VAL A 360 9.72 -28.10 -17.40
C VAL A 360 8.52 -28.29 -16.48
N GLY A 361 8.54 -29.34 -15.66
CA GLY A 361 7.54 -29.65 -14.64
C GLY A 361 7.97 -29.22 -13.24
N ILE A 362 6.98 -28.94 -12.38
CA ILE A 362 7.19 -28.72 -10.93
C ILE A 362 6.22 -29.62 -10.14
N PRO A 363 6.52 -29.98 -8.88
CA PRO A 363 5.57 -30.70 -8.03
C PRO A 363 4.25 -29.95 -7.85
N LEU A 364 3.13 -30.66 -7.92
CA LEU A 364 1.77 -30.08 -7.82
C LEU A 364 1.52 -29.35 -6.49
N ASP A 365 2.20 -29.77 -5.43
CA ASP A 365 2.12 -29.24 -4.07
C ASP A 365 3.15 -28.13 -3.79
N THR A 366 3.89 -27.67 -4.81
CA THR A 366 4.79 -26.52 -4.67
C THR A 366 4.03 -25.35 -4.04
N PRO A 367 4.56 -24.68 -2.99
CA PRO A 367 3.90 -23.54 -2.37
C PRO A 367 3.56 -22.44 -3.40
N ILE A 368 2.32 -21.95 -3.38
CA ILE A 368 1.80 -20.96 -4.34
C ILE A 368 2.71 -19.73 -4.45
N SER A 369 3.24 -19.26 -3.32
CA SER A 369 4.15 -18.09 -3.27
C SER A 369 5.53 -18.34 -3.90
N LYS A 370 5.88 -19.60 -4.17
CA LYS A 370 7.17 -20.02 -4.77
C LYS A 370 7.00 -20.62 -6.16
N ALA A 371 5.76 -20.89 -6.59
CA ALA A 371 5.47 -21.47 -7.89
C ALA A 371 5.60 -20.40 -8.99
N GLU A 372 6.27 -20.74 -10.10
CA GLU A 372 6.31 -19.89 -11.28
C GLU A 372 5.00 -19.96 -12.07
N ARG A 373 4.28 -21.09 -11.98
CA ARG A 373 3.00 -21.31 -12.65
C ARG A 373 2.00 -21.95 -11.70
N VAL A 374 0.74 -21.55 -11.82
CA VAL A 374 -0.36 -22.09 -11.04
C VAL A 374 -1.57 -22.34 -11.92
N VAL A 375 -2.12 -23.55 -11.84
CA VAL A 375 -3.47 -23.86 -12.33
C VAL A 375 -4.40 -23.80 -11.13
N SER A 376 -5.32 -22.87 -11.14
CA SER A 376 -6.21 -22.60 -10.01
C SER A 376 -7.66 -22.89 -10.35
N VAL A 377 -8.35 -23.56 -9.45
CA VAL A 377 -9.72 -24.06 -9.66
C VAL A 377 -10.74 -23.25 -8.86
N GLY A 378 -11.85 -22.91 -9.52
CA GLY A 378 -13.04 -22.29 -8.92
C GLY A 378 -14.22 -23.24 -8.83
N LEU A 379 -15.36 -22.73 -8.36
CA LEU A 379 -16.60 -23.51 -8.22
C LEU A 379 -17.12 -24.09 -9.54
N GLY A 380 -16.71 -23.53 -10.69
CA GLY A 380 -17.09 -24.05 -12.01
C GLY A 380 -16.59 -25.47 -12.32
N ILE A 381 -15.74 -26.05 -11.46
CA ILE A 381 -15.30 -27.45 -11.61
C ILE A 381 -16.42 -28.47 -11.31
N GLY A 382 -17.44 -28.08 -10.52
CA GLY A 382 -18.51 -28.93 -10.10
C GLY A 382 -18.06 -30.02 -9.13
N GLU A 383 -18.14 -31.29 -9.54
CA GLU A 383 -17.88 -32.44 -8.70
C GLU A 383 -16.39 -32.67 -8.42
N LYS A 384 -16.09 -33.32 -7.27
CA LYS A 384 -14.71 -33.57 -6.82
C LYS A 384 -13.90 -34.41 -7.79
N GLU A 385 -14.56 -35.35 -8.45
CA GLU A 385 -13.98 -36.27 -9.44
C GLU A 385 -13.34 -35.53 -10.62
N ASN A 386 -13.86 -34.33 -10.95
CA ASN A 386 -13.37 -33.46 -12.01
C ASN A 386 -12.01 -32.80 -11.69
N MET A 387 -11.59 -32.86 -10.42
CA MET A 387 -10.25 -32.37 -10.01
C MET A 387 -9.14 -33.12 -10.77
N LYS A 388 -9.38 -34.35 -11.25
CA LYS A 388 -8.44 -35.08 -12.11
C LYS A 388 -8.08 -34.31 -13.40
N LEU A 389 -8.99 -33.49 -13.92
CA LEU A 389 -8.72 -32.65 -15.11
C LEU A 389 -7.75 -31.53 -14.75
N ILE A 390 -7.93 -30.92 -13.57
CA ILE A 390 -7.03 -29.88 -13.06
C ILE A 390 -5.63 -30.45 -12.81
N GLU A 391 -5.53 -31.62 -12.20
CA GLU A 391 -4.27 -32.30 -11.92
C GLU A 391 -3.49 -32.60 -13.24
N LYS A 392 -4.19 -33.16 -14.23
CA LYS A 392 -3.60 -33.45 -15.55
C LYS A 392 -3.12 -32.17 -16.24
N LEU A 393 -3.95 -31.11 -16.24
CA LEU A 393 -3.57 -29.83 -16.80
C LEU A 393 -2.37 -29.24 -16.07
N ALA A 394 -2.34 -29.28 -14.74
CA ALA A 394 -1.25 -28.77 -13.94
C ALA A 394 0.08 -29.47 -14.22
N VAL A 395 0.05 -30.80 -14.39
CA VAL A 395 1.23 -31.60 -14.82
C VAL A 395 1.73 -31.11 -16.18
N GLN A 396 0.85 -31.03 -17.19
CA GLN A 396 1.23 -30.62 -18.54
C GLN A 396 1.67 -29.15 -18.62
N ALA A 397 1.08 -28.27 -17.81
CA ALA A 397 1.49 -26.87 -17.73
C ALA A 397 2.78 -26.64 -16.90
N GLY A 398 3.28 -27.68 -16.21
CA GLY A 398 4.38 -27.57 -15.26
C GLY A 398 4.05 -26.59 -14.13
N ALA A 399 2.87 -26.74 -13.53
CA ALA A 399 2.26 -25.79 -12.61
C ALA A 399 1.88 -26.43 -11.27
N ALA A 400 1.88 -25.64 -10.20
CA ALA A 400 1.28 -26.03 -8.93
C ALA A 400 -0.25 -25.86 -8.97
N ILE A 401 -0.96 -26.58 -8.10
CA ILE A 401 -2.42 -26.46 -7.99
C ILE A 401 -2.77 -25.41 -6.94
N GLY A 402 -3.59 -24.44 -7.34
CA GLY A 402 -4.25 -23.47 -6.48
C GLY A 402 -5.77 -23.59 -6.50
N SER A 403 -6.47 -22.80 -5.70
CA SER A 403 -7.93 -22.78 -5.72
C SER A 403 -8.53 -21.43 -5.30
N SER A 404 -9.81 -21.24 -5.56
CA SER A 404 -10.60 -20.23 -4.89
C SER A 404 -10.92 -20.65 -3.44
N ARG A 405 -11.23 -19.69 -2.58
CA ARG A 405 -11.54 -19.94 -1.17
C ARG A 405 -12.68 -20.96 -0.97
N PRO A 406 -13.82 -20.87 -1.69
CA PRO A 406 -14.90 -21.86 -1.52
C PRO A 406 -14.47 -23.31 -1.84
N VAL A 407 -13.58 -23.53 -2.82
CA VAL A 407 -13.13 -24.87 -3.19
C VAL A 407 -12.24 -25.48 -2.09
N ALA A 408 -11.40 -24.68 -1.43
CA ALA A 408 -10.56 -25.17 -0.33
C ALA A 408 -11.32 -25.23 1.01
N GLU A 409 -12.09 -24.18 1.35
CA GLU A 409 -12.69 -24.02 2.68
C GLU A 409 -14.03 -24.75 2.80
N THR A 410 -14.91 -24.61 1.79
CA THR A 410 -16.28 -25.16 1.82
C THR A 410 -16.33 -26.56 1.24
N LEU A 411 -15.85 -26.75 0.01
CA LEU A 411 -15.89 -28.04 -0.67
C LEU A 411 -14.78 -29.00 -0.21
N LYS A 412 -13.68 -28.45 0.32
CA LYS A 412 -12.50 -29.21 0.80
C LYS A 412 -11.89 -30.14 -0.28
N TYR A 413 -11.91 -29.70 -1.55
CA TYR A 413 -11.32 -30.47 -2.65
C TYR A 413 -9.79 -30.39 -2.65
N VAL A 414 -9.24 -29.32 -2.09
CA VAL A 414 -7.80 -29.11 -1.88
C VAL A 414 -7.54 -28.65 -0.44
N ALA A 415 -6.30 -28.75 0.02
CA ALA A 415 -5.91 -28.26 1.34
C ALA A 415 -6.10 -26.74 1.48
N LEU A 416 -6.38 -26.25 2.69
CA LEU A 416 -6.70 -24.85 2.97
C LEU A 416 -5.57 -23.89 2.56
N ASN A 417 -4.32 -24.32 2.68
CA ASN A 417 -3.15 -23.55 2.25
C ASN A 417 -2.99 -23.43 0.71
N ARG A 418 -3.94 -23.94 -0.07
CA ARG A 418 -3.94 -23.88 -1.54
C ARG A 418 -4.85 -22.78 -2.08
N TYR A 419 -5.69 -22.13 -1.25
CA TYR A 419 -6.52 -21.06 -1.78
C TYR A 419 -5.75 -19.75 -1.97
N VAL A 420 -6.08 -19.07 -3.08
CA VAL A 420 -5.48 -17.81 -3.50
C VAL A 420 -6.47 -16.68 -3.26
N GLY A 421 -6.02 -15.58 -2.66
CA GLY A 421 -6.87 -14.44 -2.38
C GLY A 421 -6.30 -13.46 -1.35
N MET A 422 -7.09 -12.47 -0.97
CA MET A 422 -6.67 -11.42 -0.03
C MET A 422 -6.21 -11.97 1.33
N SER A 423 -6.95 -12.93 1.89
CA SER A 423 -6.64 -13.63 3.14
C SER A 423 -5.97 -15.00 2.94
N GLY A 424 -5.68 -15.39 1.69
CA GLY A 424 -4.99 -16.62 1.32
C GLY A 424 -3.59 -16.38 0.76
N GLN A 425 -3.14 -17.36 -0.01
CA GLN A 425 -1.84 -17.28 -0.66
C GLN A 425 -1.83 -16.17 -1.72
N LYS A 426 -0.67 -15.54 -1.91
CA LYS A 426 -0.40 -14.57 -2.98
C LYS A 426 0.43 -15.23 -4.06
N PHE A 427 -0.01 -15.11 -5.30
CA PHE A 427 0.73 -15.57 -6.46
C PHE A 427 1.43 -14.40 -7.15
N LYS A 428 2.73 -14.53 -7.41
CA LYS A 428 3.58 -13.53 -8.06
C LYS A 428 4.42 -14.14 -9.19
N GLY A 429 4.03 -15.32 -9.66
CA GLY A 429 4.75 -16.06 -10.71
C GLY A 429 4.35 -15.60 -12.11
N ASN A 430 4.85 -16.37 -13.10
CA ASN A 430 4.77 -15.99 -14.49
C ASN A 430 3.41 -16.26 -15.12
N LEU A 431 2.73 -17.39 -14.77
CA LEU A 431 1.48 -17.81 -15.40
C LEU A 431 0.47 -18.30 -14.39
N TYR A 432 -0.71 -17.70 -14.40
CA TYR A 432 -1.87 -18.11 -13.60
C TYR A 432 -3.02 -18.52 -14.51
N ILE A 433 -3.41 -19.79 -14.46
CA ILE A 433 -4.54 -20.33 -15.24
C ILE A 433 -5.74 -20.47 -14.30
N ALA A 434 -6.74 -19.62 -14.46
CA ALA A 434 -7.96 -19.58 -13.65
C ALA A 434 -9.06 -20.41 -14.32
N CYS A 435 -9.37 -21.58 -13.75
CA CYS A 435 -10.36 -22.53 -14.28
C CYS A 435 -11.67 -22.43 -13.48
N GLY A 436 -12.74 -21.89 -14.08
CA GLY A 436 -14.05 -21.75 -13.44
C GLY A 436 -14.09 -20.80 -12.24
N ILE A 437 -13.23 -19.80 -12.24
CA ILE A 437 -13.15 -18.76 -11.22
C ILE A 437 -13.92 -17.53 -11.69
N SER A 438 -14.83 -17.01 -10.86
CA SER A 438 -15.67 -15.86 -11.20
C SER A 438 -14.93 -14.51 -11.24
N GLY A 439 -13.80 -14.39 -10.50
CA GLY A 439 -13.08 -13.14 -10.39
C GLY A 439 -13.62 -12.20 -9.30
N ALA A 440 -14.04 -12.75 -8.16
CA ALA A 440 -14.36 -11.95 -6.97
C ALA A 440 -13.17 -11.11 -6.54
N GLY A 441 -13.39 -9.86 -6.10
CA GLY A 441 -12.32 -8.90 -5.77
C GLY A 441 -11.31 -9.43 -4.76
N GLN A 442 -11.74 -10.25 -3.79
CA GLN A 442 -10.83 -10.89 -2.83
C GLN A 442 -9.86 -11.89 -3.49
N HIS A 443 -10.31 -12.63 -4.51
CA HIS A 443 -9.48 -13.55 -5.27
C HIS A 443 -8.49 -12.77 -6.15
N LEU A 444 -8.97 -11.74 -6.86
CA LEU A 444 -8.16 -10.89 -7.74
C LEU A 444 -7.00 -10.23 -7.01
N LYS A 445 -7.20 -9.79 -5.76
CA LYS A 445 -6.10 -9.28 -4.91
C LYS A 445 -5.00 -10.30 -4.64
N GLY A 446 -5.29 -11.60 -4.76
CA GLY A 446 -4.31 -12.68 -4.61
C GLY A 446 -3.46 -12.94 -5.85
N ILE A 447 -3.88 -12.48 -7.01
CA ILE A 447 -3.25 -12.75 -8.32
C ILE A 447 -2.84 -11.48 -9.08
N LYS A 448 -3.01 -10.32 -8.48
CA LYS A 448 -2.72 -9.02 -9.14
C LYS A 448 -1.29 -8.93 -9.66
N ASP A 449 -0.35 -9.57 -8.99
CA ASP A 449 1.08 -9.55 -9.30
C ASP A 449 1.51 -10.69 -10.26
N ALA A 450 0.57 -11.48 -10.78
CA ALA A 450 0.85 -12.50 -11.81
C ALA A 450 1.27 -11.83 -13.12
N SER A 451 2.31 -12.34 -13.80
CA SER A 451 2.77 -11.78 -15.09
C SER A 451 1.73 -11.97 -16.19
N THR A 452 1.17 -13.17 -16.31
CA THR A 452 0.09 -13.48 -17.25
C THR A 452 -1.02 -14.24 -16.53
N ILE A 453 -2.26 -13.83 -16.77
CA ILE A 453 -3.46 -14.51 -16.29
C ILE A 453 -4.25 -15.04 -17.50
N VAL A 454 -4.50 -16.33 -17.49
CA VAL A 454 -5.42 -17.01 -18.43
C VAL A 454 -6.71 -17.33 -17.68
N ALA A 455 -7.85 -16.96 -18.22
CA ALA A 455 -9.17 -17.25 -17.64
C ALA A 455 -9.96 -18.21 -18.52
N ILE A 456 -10.55 -19.24 -17.91
CA ILE A 456 -11.47 -20.17 -18.56
C ILE A 456 -12.76 -20.15 -17.75
N ASN A 457 -13.86 -19.73 -18.33
CA ASN A 457 -15.16 -19.66 -17.66
C ASN A 457 -16.29 -19.81 -18.66
N ILE A 458 -17.37 -20.46 -18.24
CA ILE A 458 -18.58 -20.64 -19.06
C ILE A 458 -19.39 -19.33 -19.16
N ASP A 459 -19.34 -18.47 -18.12
CA ASP A 459 -20.01 -17.18 -18.11
C ASP A 459 -19.14 -16.13 -18.82
N PRO A 460 -19.57 -15.62 -20.00
CA PRO A 460 -18.81 -14.62 -20.75
C PRO A 460 -18.69 -13.27 -20.02
N ASN A 461 -19.51 -13.02 -18.99
CA ASN A 461 -19.52 -11.80 -18.19
C ASN A 461 -18.75 -11.94 -16.87
N ALA A 462 -18.11 -13.10 -16.63
CA ALA A 462 -17.35 -13.32 -15.42
C ALA A 462 -16.25 -12.24 -15.25
N LYS A 463 -16.19 -11.63 -14.05
CA LYS A 463 -15.25 -10.53 -13.75
C LYS A 463 -13.78 -10.91 -13.97
N ILE A 464 -13.46 -12.22 -13.95
CA ILE A 464 -12.10 -12.69 -14.20
C ILE A 464 -11.59 -12.27 -15.57
N PHE A 465 -12.43 -12.23 -16.61
CA PHE A 465 -12.02 -11.85 -17.96
C PHE A 465 -11.54 -10.40 -18.07
N LYS A 466 -12.10 -9.48 -17.27
CA LYS A 466 -11.61 -8.08 -17.21
C LYS A 466 -10.24 -7.96 -16.56
N ASN A 467 -9.78 -9.01 -15.87
CA ASN A 467 -8.52 -9.06 -15.15
C ASN A 467 -7.57 -10.14 -15.71
N ALA A 468 -7.85 -10.66 -16.88
CA ALA A 468 -7.05 -11.67 -17.56
C ALA A 468 -6.38 -11.11 -18.82
N ASP A 469 -5.19 -11.62 -19.15
CA ASP A 469 -4.52 -11.30 -20.41
C ASP A 469 -5.13 -12.09 -21.56
N TYR A 470 -5.47 -13.35 -21.27
CA TYR A 470 -6.10 -14.25 -22.23
C TYR A 470 -7.32 -14.93 -21.63
N GLY A 471 -8.32 -15.20 -22.42
CA GLY A 471 -9.54 -15.89 -21.98
C GLY A 471 -10.13 -16.82 -23.01
N ILE A 472 -10.76 -17.89 -22.53
CA ILE A 472 -11.62 -18.77 -23.31
C ILE A 472 -12.99 -18.82 -22.62
N VAL A 473 -14.05 -18.49 -23.36
CA VAL A 473 -15.42 -18.69 -22.90
C VAL A 473 -15.84 -20.09 -23.30
N GLY A 474 -15.99 -20.99 -22.33
CA GLY A 474 -16.33 -22.40 -22.58
C GLY A 474 -16.49 -23.21 -21.30
N ASP A 475 -17.06 -24.41 -21.48
CA ASP A 475 -17.19 -25.39 -20.41
C ASP A 475 -15.81 -25.99 -20.08
N LEU A 476 -15.51 -26.08 -18.78
CA LEU A 476 -14.26 -26.69 -18.29
C LEU A 476 -14.13 -28.15 -18.74
N MET A 477 -15.25 -28.87 -18.83
CA MET A 477 -15.24 -30.29 -19.21
C MET A 477 -14.80 -30.49 -20.67
N GLU A 478 -15.02 -29.49 -21.53
CA GLU A 478 -14.58 -29.50 -22.92
C GLU A 478 -13.17 -28.86 -23.07
N VAL A 479 -12.95 -27.72 -22.43
CA VAL A 479 -11.72 -26.93 -22.63
C VAL A 479 -10.52 -27.56 -21.96
N LEU A 480 -10.63 -28.10 -20.72
CA LEU A 480 -9.48 -28.64 -19.99
C LEU A 480 -8.82 -29.85 -20.68
N PRO A 481 -9.56 -30.84 -21.20
CA PRO A 481 -8.95 -31.94 -21.97
C PRO A 481 -8.21 -31.45 -23.23
N LEU A 482 -8.82 -30.51 -23.97
CA LEU A 482 -8.20 -29.95 -25.17
C LEU A 482 -6.93 -29.17 -24.84
N LEU A 483 -6.96 -28.35 -23.79
CA LEU A 483 -5.80 -27.59 -23.33
C LEU A 483 -4.69 -28.50 -22.82
N THR A 484 -5.04 -29.56 -22.10
CA THR A 484 -4.11 -30.58 -21.62
C THR A 484 -3.41 -31.28 -22.81
N ALA A 485 -4.18 -31.70 -23.81
CA ALA A 485 -3.65 -32.33 -25.02
C ALA A 485 -2.76 -31.39 -25.84
N ALA A 486 -3.12 -30.10 -25.95
CA ALA A 486 -2.34 -29.11 -26.67
C ALA A 486 -0.99 -28.75 -25.98
N LEU A 487 -0.88 -29.00 -24.67
CA LEU A 487 0.35 -28.84 -23.88
C LEU A 487 1.17 -30.15 -23.81
N ASP A 488 0.61 -31.28 -24.22
CA ASP A 488 1.31 -32.56 -24.26
C ASP A 488 2.16 -32.65 -25.52
N ASN A 489 3.47 -32.60 -25.34
CA ASN A 489 4.47 -32.74 -26.42
C ASN A 489 4.99 -34.17 -26.57
N GLY A 490 4.39 -35.15 -25.89
CA GLY A 490 4.80 -36.56 -25.93
C GLY A 490 6.11 -36.90 -25.23
N GLU A 491 6.77 -35.92 -24.63
CA GLU A 491 8.00 -36.09 -23.86
C GLU A 491 7.74 -36.00 -22.37
N ALA A 492 8.43 -36.83 -21.57
CA ALA A 492 8.41 -36.69 -20.12
C ALA A 492 8.93 -35.31 -19.72
N LYS A 493 8.18 -34.57 -18.90
CA LYS A 493 8.59 -33.24 -18.41
C LYS A 493 9.92 -33.35 -17.68
N LYS A 494 10.89 -32.52 -18.04
CA LYS A 494 12.14 -32.41 -17.31
C LYS A 494 11.84 -31.89 -15.91
N GLU A 495 12.32 -32.57 -14.88
CA GLU A 495 12.25 -32.02 -13.52
C GLU A 495 13.01 -30.70 -13.48
N ALA A 496 12.39 -29.68 -12.89
CA ALA A 496 13.07 -28.45 -12.58
C ALA A 496 14.32 -28.77 -11.74
N PRO A 497 15.50 -28.21 -12.02
CA PRO A 497 16.68 -28.48 -11.22
C PRO A 497 16.32 -28.19 -9.76
N PRO A 498 16.65 -29.11 -8.83
CA PRO A 498 16.30 -28.92 -7.44
C PRO A 498 16.89 -27.60 -6.96
N MET A 499 16.06 -26.72 -6.41
CA MET A 499 16.55 -25.54 -5.70
C MET A 499 17.61 -26.06 -4.75
N LYS A 500 18.84 -25.51 -4.81
CA LYS A 500 19.92 -25.88 -3.89
C LYS A 500 19.35 -25.85 -2.48
N LYS A 501 19.03 -27.04 -1.98
CA LYS A 501 18.69 -27.24 -0.58
C LYS A 501 19.92 -26.80 0.19
N MET A 502 19.84 -25.68 0.88
CA MET A 502 20.63 -25.55 2.08
C MET A 502 20.32 -26.81 2.89
N LYS A 503 21.34 -27.65 3.07
CA LYS A 503 21.24 -28.88 3.84
C LYS A 503 20.81 -28.51 5.26
N ARG A 504 19.53 -28.53 5.55
CA ARG A 504 19.02 -28.81 6.88
C ARG A 504 18.64 -30.29 6.86
N GLN A 505 19.53 -31.10 7.40
CA GLN A 505 19.17 -32.43 7.87
C GLN A 505 18.22 -32.24 9.03
N VAL A 506 16.95 -32.34 8.77
CA VAL A 506 15.95 -32.61 9.81
C VAL A 506 15.42 -34.00 9.48
N GLN A 507 15.98 -35.00 10.13
CA GLN A 507 15.35 -36.30 10.26
C GLN A 507 14.14 -36.09 11.18
N ASN A 508 12.95 -35.97 10.62
CA ASN A 508 11.70 -36.11 11.38
C ASN A 508 11.54 -37.57 11.80
N LYS A 509 12.17 -37.97 12.88
CA LYS A 509 11.63 -39.00 13.75
C LYS A 509 10.75 -38.28 14.76
N VAL A 510 9.44 -38.37 14.59
CA VAL A 510 8.47 -38.03 15.65
C VAL A 510 8.80 -38.96 16.83
N ASN A 511 9.41 -38.40 17.84
CA ASN A 511 9.75 -39.15 19.05
C ASN A 511 8.59 -38.93 20.04
N SER A 512 7.70 -39.90 20.15
CA SER A 512 6.52 -39.88 21.02
C SER A 512 6.81 -39.83 22.53
N THR A 513 8.07 -39.61 22.90
CA THR A 513 8.56 -39.56 24.32
C THR A 513 9.03 -38.18 24.75
N LEU A 514 8.87 -37.13 23.92
CA LEU A 514 9.25 -35.77 24.32
C LEU A 514 8.16 -35.14 25.18
N LYS A 515 8.54 -34.67 26.36
CA LYS A 515 7.62 -34.05 27.33
C LYS A 515 7.23 -32.66 26.87
N HIS A 516 5.94 -32.36 26.94
CA HIS A 516 5.38 -31.04 26.67
C HIS A 516 5.42 -30.20 27.95
N HIS A 517 5.39 -28.88 27.81
CA HIS A 517 5.36 -27.97 28.94
C HIS A 517 4.28 -26.91 28.72
N VAL A 518 3.52 -26.61 29.77
CA VAL A 518 2.36 -25.71 29.71
C VAL A 518 2.62 -24.47 30.55
N CYS A 519 2.42 -23.30 29.96
CA CYS A 519 2.48 -22.03 30.66
C CYS A 519 1.35 -21.92 31.69
N THR A 520 1.70 -21.68 32.95
CA THR A 520 0.72 -21.55 34.05
C THR A 520 -0.04 -20.22 34.00
N GLY A 521 0.44 -19.23 33.24
CA GLY A 521 -0.21 -17.95 33.06
C GLY A 521 -1.37 -17.97 32.06
N CYS A 522 -1.18 -18.60 30.89
CA CYS A 522 -2.17 -18.56 29.78
C CYS A 522 -2.58 -19.94 29.24
N GLY A 523 -1.91 -21.01 29.61
CA GLY A 523 -2.17 -22.36 29.09
C GLY A 523 -1.51 -22.67 27.74
N TYR A 524 -0.63 -21.82 27.22
CA TYR A 524 0.17 -22.09 26.03
C TYR A 524 0.98 -23.37 26.23
N GLU A 525 0.94 -24.29 25.25
CA GLU A 525 1.65 -25.56 25.29
C GLU A 525 2.90 -25.55 24.40
N TYR A 526 4.07 -25.56 25.01
CA TYR A 526 5.30 -25.78 24.26
C TYR A 526 5.45 -27.26 23.89
N ASN A 527 5.48 -27.52 22.59
CA ASN A 527 5.69 -28.87 22.04
C ASN A 527 7.07 -28.95 21.39
N PRO A 528 8.02 -29.74 21.96
CA PRO A 528 9.37 -29.86 21.40
C PRO A 528 9.42 -30.37 19.96
N ASN A 529 8.41 -31.11 19.48
CA ASN A 529 8.38 -31.55 18.08
C ASN A 529 8.07 -30.40 17.11
N VAL A 530 7.46 -29.33 17.58
CA VAL A 530 7.06 -28.15 16.80
C VAL A 530 8.06 -27.01 16.95
N GLY A 531 8.61 -26.80 18.17
CA GLY A 531 9.40 -25.64 18.54
C GLY A 531 8.53 -24.39 18.70
N ASP A 532 9.15 -23.23 18.69
CA ASP A 532 8.50 -21.91 18.68
C ASP A 532 9.16 -21.03 17.63
N ALA A 533 8.40 -20.74 16.56
CA ALA A 533 8.92 -19.98 15.42
C ALA A 533 9.06 -18.47 15.71
N GLU A 534 8.27 -17.92 16.65
CA GLU A 534 8.33 -16.51 17.06
C GLU A 534 9.49 -16.27 18.03
N GLY A 535 9.75 -17.22 18.95
CA GLY A 535 10.90 -17.20 19.83
C GLY A 535 12.18 -17.81 19.23
N GLU A 536 12.22 -18.06 17.91
CA GLU A 536 13.36 -18.65 17.18
C GLU A 536 13.80 -20.03 17.68
N ILE A 537 12.93 -20.78 18.37
CA ILE A 537 13.19 -22.12 18.89
C ILE A 537 12.89 -23.18 17.84
N LEU A 538 13.90 -23.92 17.42
CA LEU A 538 13.77 -24.91 16.35
C LEU A 538 13.03 -26.16 16.83
N PRO A 539 12.24 -26.84 15.93
CA PRO A 539 11.70 -28.17 16.18
C PRO A 539 12.80 -29.16 16.60
N GLY A 540 12.52 -29.95 17.62
CA GLY A 540 13.47 -30.90 18.23
C GLY A 540 14.20 -30.32 19.43
N THR A 541 14.00 -29.06 19.80
CA THR A 541 14.59 -28.45 21.00
C THR A 541 13.81 -28.91 22.24
N LEU A 542 14.50 -29.50 23.20
CA LEU A 542 13.92 -29.84 24.49
C LEU A 542 13.67 -28.58 25.31
N PHE A 543 12.64 -28.56 26.16
CA PHE A 543 12.28 -27.39 26.96
C PHE A 543 13.45 -26.88 27.83
N GLU A 544 14.22 -27.78 28.42
CA GLU A 544 15.39 -27.45 29.25
C GLU A 544 16.51 -26.75 28.43
N LYS A 545 16.52 -26.90 27.11
CA LYS A 545 17.52 -26.32 26.20
C LYS A 545 17.10 -25.01 25.57
N ILE A 546 15.91 -24.54 25.86
CA ILE A 546 15.46 -23.22 25.45
C ILE A 546 16.25 -22.17 26.21
N PRO A 547 16.64 -21.04 25.59
CA PRO A 547 17.33 -19.95 26.28
C PRO A 547 16.60 -19.50 27.58
N GLU A 548 17.33 -19.12 28.60
CA GLU A 548 16.70 -18.73 29.88
C GLU A 548 15.90 -17.43 29.80
N ASP A 549 16.20 -16.59 28.83
CA ASP A 549 15.51 -15.34 28.53
C ASP A 549 14.33 -15.51 27.58
N TRP A 550 14.03 -16.75 27.15
CA TRP A 550 12.81 -17.02 26.35
C TRP A 550 11.55 -16.85 27.21
N THR A 551 10.56 -16.22 26.62
CA THR A 551 9.26 -15.97 27.25
C THR A 551 8.14 -16.63 26.47
N CYS A 552 7.01 -16.88 27.13
CA CYS A 552 5.81 -17.42 26.52
C CYS A 552 5.33 -16.54 25.34
N PRO A 553 5.17 -17.06 24.11
CA PRO A 553 4.77 -16.25 22.96
C PRO A 553 3.35 -15.67 23.10
N ASP A 554 2.46 -16.31 23.88
CA ASP A 554 1.08 -15.85 24.04
C ASP A 554 0.91 -14.77 25.12
N CYS A 555 1.65 -14.83 26.23
CA CYS A 555 1.45 -13.92 27.36
C CYS A 555 2.71 -13.24 27.91
N GLY A 556 3.90 -13.58 27.42
CA GLY A 556 5.16 -12.98 27.85
C GLY A 556 5.70 -13.46 29.19
N GLU A 557 5.08 -14.46 29.82
CA GLU A 557 5.58 -15.05 31.07
C GLU A 557 6.93 -15.74 30.87
N GLU A 558 7.78 -15.69 31.88
CA GLU A 558 9.12 -16.26 31.85
C GLU A 558 9.08 -17.80 31.77
N LYS A 559 10.17 -18.41 31.29
CA LYS A 559 10.33 -19.85 31.14
C LYS A 559 10.05 -20.64 32.43
N ASN A 560 10.35 -20.07 33.59
CA ASN A 560 10.12 -20.68 34.90
C ASN A 560 8.62 -20.84 35.27
N MET A 561 7.73 -20.21 34.54
CA MET A 561 6.27 -20.32 34.70
C MET A 561 5.67 -21.49 33.95
N PHE A 562 6.49 -22.36 33.37
CA PHE A 562 6.02 -23.56 32.65
C PHE A 562 6.17 -24.81 33.54
N ILE A 563 5.15 -25.65 33.47
CA ILE A 563 5.13 -26.96 34.13
C ILE A 563 5.07 -28.08 33.11
N GLU A 564 5.65 -29.22 33.40
CA GLU A 564 5.56 -30.44 32.57
C GLU A 564 4.10 -30.91 32.50
N ALA A 565 3.58 -31.12 31.29
CA ALA A 565 2.21 -31.54 31.02
C ALA A 565 2.02 -33.07 31.10
#